data_6976a1f61710cec6bf81e73271f3c1d1
#
_entry.id   6976a1f61710cec6bf81e73271f3c1d1
#
_cell.length_a   1.000
_cell.length_b   1.000
_cell.length_c   1.000
_cell.angle_alpha   90.00
_cell.angle_beta   90.00
_cell.angle_gamma   90.00
#
_symmetry.space_group_name_H-M   'P 1'
#
loop_
_entity.id
_entity.type
_entity.pdbx_description
1 polymer ?
#
loop_
_entity_poly.entity_id
_entity_poly.type
_entity_poly.pdbx_seq_one_letter_code
_entity_poly.pdbx_strand_id
1 'polypeptide(L)'
;MSPITSAKTSYEFDQVLLESERLQKPIELKRVVTDLDIFEHLDKPYLTAEMSVADQTNLYETAGIIGGERITITISSLKEDVATPITKNFYVTKAKVIYTNDESQLIIFSLIEDIAFKSNLYNVNRYYFGKCGKIIEKISKQYFGKEIDQLLNEKQNLHLIVPNMDPLEAMQWVRNRATTTDGFPFYLHSTLAKDKLFFRDLGTLLTQPVINPKESFRVDKASLNSLNNKMIINHKFESYQNIVTMIAKGLVGSSYRYIDTTQETSRTFSFDLRKDLYDILIDKGYMAGQENPEFSTLYQVDGKSFNLI
;
A
#
# COMPACT_ATOMS: atom_id res chain seq x y z
N MET A 1 -5.77 -33.56 25.41
CA MET A 1 -5.50 -32.28 24.76
C MET A 1 -6.80 -31.52 24.73
N SER A 2 -6.93 -30.45 25.51
CA SER A 2 -8.15 -29.61 25.51
C SER A 2 -8.20 -28.86 24.18
N PRO A 3 -9.37 -28.71 23.53
CA PRO A 3 -9.48 -27.96 22.31
C PRO A 3 -9.13 -26.49 22.60
N ILE A 4 -8.24 -25.96 21.82
CA ILE A 4 -7.91 -24.53 21.78
C ILE A 4 -9.24 -23.85 21.42
N THR A 5 -9.84 -23.17 22.39
CA THR A 5 -11.03 -22.35 22.17
C THR A 5 -10.63 -21.25 21.19
N SER A 6 -11.09 -21.36 19.96
CA SER A 6 -10.88 -20.34 18.93
C SER A 6 -11.34 -19.00 19.47
N ALA A 7 -10.43 -18.05 19.51
CA ALA A 7 -10.77 -16.67 19.80
C ALA A 7 -11.90 -16.24 18.84
N LYS A 8 -13.00 -15.68 19.39
CA LYS A 8 -14.07 -15.13 18.56
C LYS A 8 -13.49 -14.01 17.69
N THR A 9 -13.20 -14.34 16.45
CA THR A 9 -12.84 -13.35 15.44
C THR A 9 -14.04 -12.42 15.22
N SER A 10 -13.79 -11.16 15.01
CA SER A 10 -14.87 -10.18 14.76
C SER A 10 -15.37 -10.22 13.31
N TYR A 11 -14.85 -11.11 12.49
CA TYR A 11 -15.20 -11.30 11.08
C TYR A 11 -15.17 -12.79 10.71
N GLU A 12 -15.86 -13.13 9.64
CA GLU A 12 -15.95 -14.48 9.09
C GLU A 12 -15.73 -14.45 7.59
N PHE A 13 -15.09 -15.50 7.06
CA PHE A 13 -15.11 -15.75 5.62
C PHE A 13 -16.48 -16.29 5.23
N ASP A 14 -17.17 -15.59 4.36
CA ASP A 14 -18.40 -16.12 3.76
C ASP A 14 -18.04 -17.13 2.68
N GLN A 15 -17.02 -16.78 1.86
CA GLN A 15 -16.63 -17.56 0.71
C GLN A 15 -15.15 -17.33 0.36
N VAL A 16 -14.45 -18.40 -0.04
CA VAL A 16 -13.11 -18.37 -0.63
C VAL A 16 -13.11 -19.31 -1.84
N LEU A 17 -13.25 -18.78 -3.03
CA LEU A 17 -13.35 -19.56 -4.27
C LEU A 17 -12.05 -19.50 -5.06
N LEU A 18 -11.52 -20.66 -5.42
CA LEU A 18 -10.43 -20.82 -6.38
C LEU A 18 -11.00 -21.18 -7.75
N GLU A 19 -10.68 -20.39 -8.77
CA GLU A 19 -11.00 -20.63 -10.17
C GLU A 19 -9.70 -20.83 -10.97
N SER A 20 -9.64 -21.94 -11.70
CA SER A 20 -8.55 -22.28 -12.61
C SER A 20 -9.12 -22.72 -13.97
N GLU A 21 -8.38 -22.51 -15.03
CA GLU A 21 -8.79 -22.94 -16.38
C GLU A 21 -8.99 -24.47 -16.50
N ARG A 22 -8.30 -25.25 -15.65
CA ARG A 22 -8.43 -26.70 -15.62
C ARG A 22 -9.64 -27.22 -14.86
N LEU A 23 -10.24 -26.35 -14.04
CA LEU A 23 -11.40 -26.73 -13.24
C LEU A 23 -12.68 -26.44 -13.99
N GLN A 24 -13.56 -27.43 -14.06
CA GLN A 24 -14.90 -27.22 -14.62
C GLN A 24 -15.79 -26.33 -13.75
N LYS A 25 -15.51 -26.27 -12.45
CA LYS A 25 -16.24 -25.47 -11.45
C LYS A 25 -15.25 -24.93 -10.43
N PRO A 26 -15.51 -23.73 -9.85
CA PRO A 26 -14.74 -23.20 -8.75
C PRO A 26 -14.68 -24.17 -7.57
N ILE A 27 -13.55 -24.20 -6.89
CA ILE A 27 -13.36 -24.96 -5.64
C ILE A 27 -13.49 -24.00 -4.46
N GLU A 28 -14.34 -24.40 -3.47
CA GLU A 28 -14.49 -23.67 -2.22
C GLU A 28 -13.37 -24.05 -1.25
N LEU A 29 -12.55 -23.07 -0.86
CA LEU A 29 -11.40 -23.25 0.02
C LEU A 29 -11.65 -22.81 1.47
N LYS A 30 -12.80 -22.21 1.81
CA LYS A 30 -13.12 -21.67 3.13
C LYS A 30 -12.74 -22.59 4.29
N ARG A 31 -12.93 -23.90 4.15
CA ARG A 31 -12.70 -24.89 5.22
C ARG A 31 -11.24 -25.30 5.37
N VAL A 32 -10.42 -25.09 4.35
CA VAL A 32 -9.02 -25.52 4.30
C VAL A 32 -8.03 -24.36 4.37
N VAL A 33 -8.52 -23.12 4.35
CA VAL A 33 -7.70 -21.95 4.65
C VAL A 33 -7.33 -21.97 6.12
N THR A 34 -6.03 -21.96 6.39
CA THR A 34 -5.47 -21.94 7.75
C THR A 34 -5.06 -20.55 8.19
N ASP A 35 -4.65 -19.72 7.25
CA ASP A 35 -4.22 -18.36 7.51
C ASP A 35 -4.43 -17.48 6.27
N LEU A 36 -4.76 -16.20 6.49
CA LEU A 36 -4.91 -15.20 5.43
C LEU A 36 -4.49 -13.83 5.95
N ASP A 37 -3.41 -13.31 5.39
CA ASP A 37 -2.94 -11.95 5.60
C ASP A 37 -3.23 -11.11 4.36
N ILE A 38 -3.93 -9.98 4.53
CA ILE A 38 -4.18 -9.00 3.48
C ILE A 38 -3.45 -7.71 3.84
N PHE A 39 -2.63 -7.22 2.89
CA PHE A 39 -1.79 -6.04 3.09
C PHE A 39 -2.31 -4.86 2.29
N GLU A 40 -2.59 -3.76 3.00
CA GLU A 40 -2.83 -2.45 2.43
C GLU A 40 -1.50 -1.67 2.34
N HIS A 41 -1.28 -1.01 1.22
CA HIS A 41 -0.06 -0.25 0.96
C HIS A 41 -0.39 1.22 0.72
N LEU A 42 0.29 2.13 1.41
CA LEU A 42 0.09 3.56 1.20
C LEU A 42 0.65 4.03 -0.16
N ASP A 43 1.66 3.37 -0.66
CA ASP A 43 2.40 3.72 -1.88
C ASP A 43 2.00 2.91 -3.11
N LYS A 44 1.11 1.92 -2.96
CA LYS A 44 0.64 1.05 -4.05
C LYS A 44 -0.88 1.11 -4.18
N PRO A 45 -1.40 1.25 -5.41
CA PRO A 45 -2.84 1.33 -5.65
C PRO A 45 -3.53 -0.04 -5.75
N TYR A 46 -3.03 -1.05 -5.06
CA TYR A 46 -3.59 -2.40 -5.02
C TYR A 46 -3.22 -3.12 -3.72
N LEU A 47 -4.03 -4.10 -3.36
CA LEU A 47 -3.79 -4.98 -2.24
C LEU A 47 -2.90 -6.14 -2.62
N THR A 48 -2.13 -6.64 -1.66
CA THR A 48 -1.48 -7.94 -1.76
C THR A 48 -1.97 -8.84 -0.64
N ALA A 49 -1.89 -10.16 -0.82
CA ALA A 49 -2.25 -11.07 0.24
C ALA A 49 -1.35 -12.31 0.23
N GLU A 50 -1.25 -12.96 1.38
CA GLU A 50 -0.67 -14.27 1.54
C GLU A 50 -1.70 -15.19 2.18
N MET A 51 -1.96 -16.35 1.57
CA MET A 51 -2.97 -17.28 2.03
C MET A 51 -2.37 -18.68 2.14
N SER A 52 -2.54 -19.29 3.30
CA SER A 52 -2.12 -20.66 3.57
C SER A 52 -3.30 -21.61 3.54
N VAL A 53 -3.16 -22.72 2.83
CA VAL A 53 -4.20 -23.74 2.64
C VAL A 53 -3.66 -25.09 3.03
N ALA A 54 -4.35 -25.78 3.96
CA ALA A 54 -4.05 -27.17 4.29
C ALA A 54 -4.73 -28.10 3.27
N ASP A 55 -3.92 -28.79 2.48
CA ASP A 55 -4.39 -29.64 1.39
C ASP A 55 -4.14 -31.13 1.71
N GLN A 56 -5.20 -31.93 1.62
CA GLN A 56 -5.20 -33.38 1.74
C GLN A 56 -5.68 -34.07 0.45
N THR A 57 -5.99 -33.27 -0.58
CA THR A 57 -6.66 -33.74 -1.80
C THR A 57 -5.80 -33.58 -3.06
N ASN A 58 -4.53 -33.22 -2.89
CA ASN A 58 -3.63 -32.89 -3.98
C ASN A 58 -4.17 -31.77 -4.88
N LEU A 59 -4.68 -30.72 -4.23
CA LEU A 59 -5.28 -29.55 -4.87
C LEU A 59 -4.34 -28.90 -5.90
N TYR A 60 -3.05 -28.80 -5.55
CA TYR A 60 -2.06 -28.16 -6.42
C TYR A 60 -1.99 -28.77 -7.81
N GLU A 61 -1.95 -30.10 -7.89
CA GLU A 61 -1.92 -30.83 -9.17
C GLU A 61 -3.30 -30.90 -9.82
N THR A 62 -4.35 -31.15 -9.03
CA THR A 62 -5.73 -31.30 -9.53
C THR A 62 -6.23 -30.00 -10.16
N ALA A 63 -6.00 -28.85 -9.51
CA ALA A 63 -6.34 -27.54 -10.06
C ALA A 63 -5.32 -27.08 -11.11
N GLY A 64 -4.16 -27.74 -11.21
CA GLY A 64 -3.09 -27.38 -12.13
C GLY A 64 -2.59 -25.97 -11.93
N ILE A 65 -2.26 -25.64 -10.69
CA ILE A 65 -1.86 -24.28 -10.29
C ILE A 65 -0.50 -23.96 -10.89
N ILE A 66 -0.46 -22.95 -11.73
CA ILE A 66 0.76 -22.47 -12.41
C ILE A 66 1.01 -20.98 -12.19
N GLY A 67 0.04 -20.26 -11.58
CA GLY A 67 -0.04 -18.80 -11.46
C GLY A 67 -1.05 -18.23 -12.45
N GLY A 68 -1.73 -17.17 -12.02
CA GLY A 68 -2.81 -16.54 -12.77
C GLY A 68 -4.21 -17.07 -12.44
N GLU A 69 -4.34 -18.07 -11.56
CA GLU A 69 -5.63 -18.52 -11.05
C GLU A 69 -6.27 -17.39 -10.23
N ARG A 70 -7.62 -17.30 -10.32
CA ARG A 70 -8.37 -16.30 -9.58
C ARG A 70 -8.83 -16.85 -8.24
N ILE A 71 -8.64 -16.07 -7.17
CA ILE A 71 -9.18 -16.34 -5.85
C ILE A 71 -10.12 -15.20 -5.46
N THR A 72 -11.40 -15.53 -5.29
CA THR A 72 -12.42 -14.60 -4.82
C THR A 72 -12.62 -14.81 -3.33
N ILE A 73 -12.42 -13.75 -2.54
CA ILE A 73 -12.54 -13.77 -1.07
C ILE A 73 -13.69 -12.85 -0.68
N THR A 74 -14.68 -13.39 0.05
CA THR A 74 -15.77 -12.62 0.62
C THR A 74 -15.71 -12.72 2.15
N ILE A 75 -15.66 -11.54 2.79
CA ILE A 75 -15.53 -11.39 4.26
C ILE A 75 -16.71 -10.60 4.78
N SER A 76 -17.37 -11.08 5.81
CA SER A 76 -18.39 -10.34 6.55
C SER A 76 -17.98 -10.05 7.99
N SER A 77 -18.57 -9.00 8.57
CA SER A 77 -18.41 -8.70 9.99
C SER A 77 -19.43 -9.48 10.80
N LEU A 78 -19.01 -10.05 11.92
CA LEU A 78 -19.92 -10.71 12.87
C LEU A 78 -20.70 -9.71 13.76
N LYS A 79 -20.45 -8.40 13.61
CA LYS A 79 -21.22 -7.36 14.33
C LYS A 79 -22.43 -6.98 13.49
N GLU A 80 -23.62 -7.08 14.08
CA GLU A 80 -24.91 -6.83 13.45
C GLU A 80 -25.07 -5.42 12.85
N ASP A 81 -24.29 -4.44 13.29
CA ASP A 81 -24.35 -3.04 12.84
C ASP A 81 -23.40 -2.69 11.69
N VAL A 82 -22.65 -3.63 11.13
CA VAL A 82 -21.60 -3.32 10.15
C VAL A 82 -21.87 -3.98 8.81
N ALA A 83 -22.14 -3.09 7.87
CA ALA A 83 -21.75 -3.15 6.45
C ALA A 83 -21.90 -4.47 5.67
N THR A 84 -22.34 -4.30 4.46
CA THR A 84 -22.30 -5.30 3.37
C THR A 84 -21.00 -6.10 3.34
N PRO A 85 -21.05 -7.40 3.06
CA PRO A 85 -19.87 -8.23 2.87
C PRO A 85 -18.89 -7.60 1.87
N ILE A 86 -17.60 -7.70 2.17
CA ILE A 86 -16.53 -7.20 1.32
C ILE A 86 -16.07 -8.34 0.44
N THR A 87 -16.20 -8.17 -0.88
CA THR A 87 -15.69 -9.14 -1.85
C THR A 87 -14.51 -8.57 -2.60
N LYS A 88 -13.40 -9.30 -2.64
CA LYS A 88 -12.19 -8.95 -3.39
C LYS A 88 -11.73 -10.11 -4.25
N ASN A 89 -11.24 -9.77 -5.44
CA ASN A 89 -10.66 -10.72 -6.38
C ASN A 89 -9.14 -10.57 -6.39
N PHE A 90 -8.47 -11.68 -6.19
CA PHE A 90 -7.01 -11.78 -6.25
C PHE A 90 -6.61 -12.76 -7.35
N TYR A 91 -5.36 -12.62 -7.80
CA TYR A 91 -4.71 -13.57 -8.69
C TYR A 91 -3.49 -14.17 -8.02
N VAL A 92 -3.31 -15.45 -8.21
CA VAL A 92 -2.12 -16.17 -7.73
C VAL A 92 -0.90 -15.72 -8.53
N THR A 93 0.09 -15.17 -7.84
CA THR A 93 1.38 -14.84 -8.46
C THR A 93 2.41 -15.93 -8.24
N LYS A 94 2.29 -16.60 -7.11
CA LYS A 94 3.18 -17.68 -6.70
C LYS A 94 2.44 -18.64 -5.79
N ALA A 95 2.64 -19.93 -6.01
CA ALA A 95 2.24 -20.99 -5.09
C ALA A 95 3.48 -21.75 -4.62
N LYS A 96 3.61 -21.92 -3.31
CA LYS A 96 4.68 -22.70 -2.69
C LYS A 96 4.06 -23.86 -1.94
N VAL A 97 4.42 -25.07 -2.33
CA VAL A 97 4.00 -26.29 -1.62
C VAL A 97 5.05 -26.67 -0.59
N ILE A 98 4.60 -26.89 0.63
CA ILE A 98 5.43 -27.38 1.74
C ILE A 98 4.85 -28.73 2.16
N TYR A 99 5.61 -29.79 1.96
CA TYR A 99 5.23 -31.12 2.43
C TYR A 99 5.37 -31.20 3.95
N THR A 100 4.27 -31.55 4.61
CA THR A 100 4.25 -31.71 6.07
C THR A 100 4.37 -33.18 6.46
N ASN A 101 3.71 -34.07 5.71
CA ASN A 101 3.80 -35.53 5.81
C ASN A 101 3.24 -36.16 4.51
N ASP A 102 3.24 -37.48 4.42
CA ASP A 102 2.79 -38.21 3.22
C ASP A 102 1.30 -38.01 2.86
N GLU A 103 0.47 -37.54 3.82
CA GLU A 103 -0.96 -37.40 3.64
C GLU A 103 -1.45 -35.93 3.60
N SER A 104 -0.60 -34.98 3.96
CA SER A 104 -1.00 -33.57 3.98
C SER A 104 0.11 -32.64 3.58
N GLN A 105 -0.23 -31.61 2.82
CA GLN A 105 0.65 -30.55 2.39
C GLN A 105 0.07 -29.19 2.75
N LEU A 106 0.95 -28.21 2.96
CA LEU A 106 0.59 -26.82 3.11
C LEU A 106 0.92 -26.10 1.81
N ILE A 107 -0.07 -25.42 1.23
CA ILE A 107 0.12 -24.56 0.07
C ILE A 107 0.07 -23.12 0.53
N ILE A 108 1.11 -22.35 0.22
CA ILE A 108 1.16 -20.91 0.48
C ILE A 108 1.00 -20.18 -0.85
N PHE A 109 -0.08 -19.44 -0.99
CA PHE A 109 -0.36 -18.59 -2.14
C PHE A 109 0.07 -17.15 -1.86
N SER A 110 0.91 -16.59 -2.74
CA SER A 110 1.13 -15.15 -2.79
C SER A 110 0.18 -14.55 -3.82
N LEU A 111 -0.60 -13.56 -3.41
CA LEU A 111 -1.72 -13.03 -4.14
C LEU A 111 -1.58 -11.53 -4.42
N ILE A 112 -2.07 -11.09 -5.57
CA ILE A 112 -2.21 -9.67 -5.90
C ILE A 112 -3.65 -9.37 -6.31
N GLU A 113 -4.15 -8.18 -5.98
CA GLU A 113 -5.48 -7.73 -6.39
C GLU A 113 -5.61 -7.69 -7.93
N ASP A 114 -6.81 -7.91 -8.44
CA ASP A 114 -7.10 -8.04 -9.87
C ASP A 114 -6.64 -6.83 -10.70
N ILE A 115 -6.66 -5.64 -10.14
CA ILE A 115 -6.18 -4.41 -10.78
C ILE A 115 -4.68 -4.50 -11.13
N ALA A 116 -3.87 -5.11 -10.25
CA ALA A 116 -2.44 -5.27 -10.48
C ALA A 116 -2.17 -6.32 -11.58
N PHE A 117 -2.93 -7.42 -11.57
CA PHE A 117 -2.84 -8.42 -12.62
C PHE A 117 -3.25 -7.85 -13.98
N LYS A 118 -4.40 -7.18 -14.04
CA LYS A 118 -4.91 -6.55 -15.27
C LYS A 118 -3.98 -5.49 -15.84
N SER A 119 -3.28 -4.74 -14.96
CA SER A 119 -2.32 -3.71 -15.40
C SER A 119 -1.26 -4.28 -16.35
N ASN A 120 -0.74 -5.46 -16.05
CA ASN A 120 0.29 -6.10 -16.87
C ASN A 120 -0.19 -6.53 -18.27
N LEU A 121 -1.50 -6.50 -18.53
CA LEU A 121 -2.06 -6.86 -19.83
C LEU A 121 -2.18 -5.66 -20.79
N TYR A 122 -1.93 -4.45 -20.32
CA TYR A 122 -2.14 -3.22 -21.08
C TYR A 122 -0.91 -2.31 -21.01
N ASN A 123 -0.77 -1.47 -22.04
CA ASN A 123 0.20 -0.39 -22.06
C ASN A 123 -0.48 0.94 -22.33
N VAL A 124 0.00 1.98 -21.65
CA VAL A 124 -0.39 3.38 -21.85
C VAL A 124 0.71 4.08 -22.62
N ASN A 125 0.37 4.62 -23.80
CA ASN A 125 1.25 5.47 -24.58
C ASN A 125 0.41 6.61 -25.15
N ARG A 126 0.22 7.67 -24.36
CA ARG A 126 -0.73 8.73 -24.70
C ARG A 126 -0.36 10.07 -24.08
N TYR A 127 -0.74 11.15 -24.77
CA TYR A 127 -0.70 12.49 -24.24
C TYR A 127 -1.84 12.74 -23.24
N TYR A 128 -1.50 13.38 -22.14
CA TYR A 128 -2.44 13.84 -21.12
C TYR A 128 -2.20 15.30 -20.75
N PHE A 129 -3.28 15.98 -20.43
CA PHE A 129 -3.29 17.35 -19.92
C PHE A 129 -4.23 17.50 -18.74
N GLY A 130 -3.83 18.26 -17.72
CA GLY A 130 -4.63 18.62 -16.56
C GLY A 130 -3.93 18.37 -15.23
N LYS A 131 -4.71 18.43 -14.16
CA LYS A 131 -4.27 18.07 -12.80
C LYS A 131 -3.90 16.59 -12.73
N CYS A 132 -2.88 16.25 -11.92
CA CYS A 132 -2.43 14.86 -11.76
C CYS A 132 -3.57 13.91 -11.41
N GLY A 133 -4.38 14.24 -10.41
CA GLY A 133 -5.51 13.42 -10.00
C GLY A 133 -6.50 13.16 -11.11
N LYS A 134 -6.77 14.18 -11.98
CA LYS A 134 -7.64 14.00 -13.15
C LYS A 134 -7.05 13.12 -14.23
N ILE A 135 -5.73 13.17 -14.41
CA ILE A 135 -5.04 12.26 -15.34
C ILE A 135 -5.10 10.82 -14.83
N ILE A 136 -4.78 10.62 -13.54
CA ILE A 136 -4.86 9.31 -12.88
C ILE A 136 -6.28 8.74 -12.95
N GLU A 137 -7.31 9.58 -12.71
CA GLU A 137 -8.71 9.18 -12.83
C GLU A 137 -9.07 8.69 -14.24
N LYS A 138 -8.59 9.39 -15.29
CA LYS A 138 -8.80 8.97 -16.68
C LYS A 138 -8.18 7.61 -16.97
N ILE A 139 -6.93 7.38 -16.50
CA ILE A 139 -6.25 6.10 -16.67
C ILE A 139 -7.01 5.01 -15.91
N SER A 140 -7.35 5.24 -14.63
CA SER A 140 -8.06 4.27 -13.80
C SER A 140 -9.41 3.86 -14.40
N LYS A 141 -10.23 4.83 -14.83
CA LYS A 141 -11.52 4.54 -15.45
C LYS A 141 -11.39 3.78 -16.77
N GLN A 142 -10.40 4.16 -17.59
CA GLN A 142 -10.21 3.55 -18.91
C GLN A 142 -9.79 2.08 -18.83
N TYR A 143 -8.86 1.75 -17.93
CA TYR A 143 -8.25 0.41 -17.90
C TYR A 143 -8.83 -0.50 -16.83
N PHE A 144 -9.37 0.06 -15.74
CA PHE A 144 -9.84 -0.71 -14.59
C PHE A 144 -11.31 -0.49 -14.24
N GLY A 145 -11.96 0.55 -14.79
CA GLY A 145 -13.32 0.93 -14.42
C GLY A 145 -13.46 1.44 -12.98
N LYS A 146 -12.33 1.68 -12.27
CA LYS A 146 -12.34 2.11 -10.86
C LYS A 146 -12.42 3.62 -10.74
N GLU A 147 -13.21 4.07 -9.77
CA GLU A 147 -13.28 5.48 -9.36
C GLU A 147 -12.10 5.85 -8.48
N ILE A 148 -11.76 7.13 -8.48
CA ILE A 148 -10.74 7.70 -7.59
C ILE A 148 -11.40 8.72 -6.69
N ASP A 149 -11.20 8.53 -5.40
CA ASP A 149 -11.51 9.53 -4.39
C ASP A 149 -10.30 10.47 -4.25
N GLN A 150 -10.44 11.72 -4.69
CA GLN A 150 -9.33 12.66 -4.82
C GLN A 150 -9.67 14.03 -4.26
N LEU A 151 -8.65 14.71 -3.73
CA LEU A 151 -8.66 16.14 -3.47
C LEU A 151 -7.83 16.82 -4.56
N LEU A 152 -8.40 17.82 -5.21
CA LEU A 152 -7.75 18.55 -6.33
C LEU A 152 -7.00 19.79 -5.81
N ASN A 153 -6.07 19.57 -4.91
CA ASN A 153 -5.21 20.62 -4.33
C ASN A 153 -3.78 20.63 -4.90
N GLU A 154 -3.58 20.00 -6.07
CA GLU A 154 -2.29 20.01 -6.74
C GLU A 154 -1.92 21.41 -7.24
N LYS A 155 -0.63 21.73 -7.13
CA LYS A 155 -0.07 23.04 -7.47
C LYS A 155 -0.31 23.45 -8.92
N GLN A 156 -0.12 22.50 -9.86
CA GLN A 156 -0.08 22.84 -11.30
C GLN A 156 -0.81 21.82 -12.17
N ASN A 157 -1.15 22.27 -13.40
CA ASN A 157 -1.53 21.38 -14.48
C ASN A 157 -0.28 20.83 -15.16
N LEU A 158 -0.34 19.59 -15.59
CA LEU A 158 0.71 18.92 -16.33
C LEU A 158 0.35 18.79 -17.81
N HIS A 159 1.37 18.90 -18.66
CA HIS A 159 1.36 18.49 -20.05
C HIS A 159 2.40 17.36 -20.17
N LEU A 160 1.95 16.15 -20.42
CA LEU A 160 2.85 15.01 -20.45
C LEU A 160 2.42 13.96 -21.49
N ILE A 161 3.41 13.28 -22.02
CA ILE A 161 3.21 12.07 -22.80
C ILE A 161 3.69 10.93 -21.92
N VAL A 162 2.77 10.01 -21.56
CA VAL A 162 3.13 8.81 -20.81
C VAL A 162 3.92 7.92 -21.76
N PRO A 163 5.18 7.57 -21.46
CA PRO A 163 5.94 6.62 -22.25
C PRO A 163 5.33 5.23 -22.09
N ASN A 164 5.51 4.37 -23.09
CA ASN A 164 4.91 3.04 -23.13
C ASN A 164 5.20 2.21 -21.86
N MET A 165 4.26 2.25 -20.90
CA MET A 165 4.33 1.58 -19.60
C MET A 165 2.96 1.05 -19.20
N ASP A 166 2.90 0.13 -18.24
CA ASP A 166 1.63 -0.38 -17.75
C ASP A 166 0.78 0.69 -17.03
N PRO A 167 -0.56 0.55 -16.97
CA PRO A 167 -1.44 1.57 -16.41
C PRO A 167 -1.15 1.92 -14.94
N LEU A 168 -0.78 0.95 -14.08
CA LEU A 168 -0.46 1.26 -12.69
C LEU A 168 0.86 2.01 -12.56
N GLU A 169 1.87 1.60 -13.32
CA GLU A 169 3.13 2.31 -13.42
C GLU A 169 2.91 3.74 -13.96
N ALA A 170 2.08 3.89 -14.99
CA ALA A 170 1.71 5.19 -15.54
C ALA A 170 1.04 6.09 -14.49
N MET A 171 0.11 5.56 -13.68
CA MET A 171 -0.52 6.33 -12.61
C MET A 171 0.49 6.73 -11.53
N GLN A 172 1.42 5.85 -11.14
CA GLN A 172 2.48 6.18 -10.19
C GLN A 172 3.48 7.18 -10.75
N TRP A 173 3.82 7.04 -12.03
CA TRP A 173 4.69 7.98 -12.74
C TRP A 173 4.10 9.40 -12.78
N VAL A 174 2.77 9.52 -13.01
CA VAL A 174 2.03 10.78 -12.92
C VAL A 174 1.99 11.29 -11.48
N ARG A 175 1.68 10.44 -10.49
CA ARG A 175 1.66 10.78 -9.07
C ARG A 175 2.98 11.41 -8.61
N ASN A 176 4.11 10.87 -9.02
CA ASN A 176 5.43 11.36 -8.63
C ASN A 176 5.69 12.82 -9.07
N ARG A 177 4.85 13.39 -9.94
CA ARG A 177 4.90 14.78 -10.40
C ARG A 177 3.87 15.66 -9.70
N ALA A 178 3.05 15.08 -8.83
CA ALA A 178 2.04 15.79 -8.06
C ALA A 178 2.62 16.33 -6.77
N THR A 179 2.49 17.63 -6.55
CA THR A 179 2.79 18.29 -5.28
C THR A 179 1.69 19.29 -4.95
N THR A 180 1.45 19.51 -3.66
CA THR A 180 0.62 20.62 -3.19
C THR A 180 1.36 21.95 -3.34
N THR A 181 0.68 23.07 -3.07
CA THR A 181 1.32 24.40 -3.00
C THR A 181 2.41 24.47 -1.93
N ASP A 182 2.25 23.71 -0.87
CA ASP A 182 3.22 23.63 0.24
C ASP A 182 4.34 22.61 -0.04
N GLY A 183 4.31 21.91 -1.19
CA GLY A 183 5.34 20.97 -1.59
C GLY A 183 5.11 19.53 -1.11
N PHE A 184 3.99 19.21 -0.45
CA PHE A 184 3.72 17.84 0.00
C PHE A 184 3.47 16.87 -1.16
N PRO A 185 4.01 15.65 -1.05
CA PRO A 185 3.77 14.61 -2.04
C PRO A 185 2.36 14.02 -1.91
N PHE A 186 1.90 13.40 -3.00
CA PHE A 186 0.66 12.63 -3.04
C PHE A 186 0.93 11.14 -2.94
N TYR A 187 -0.03 10.44 -2.37
CA TYR A 187 -0.09 8.98 -2.30
C TYR A 187 -1.28 8.46 -3.09
N LEU A 188 -1.08 7.34 -3.76
CA LEU A 188 -2.12 6.63 -4.48
C LEU A 188 -2.22 5.22 -3.89
N HIS A 189 -3.34 4.91 -3.26
CA HIS A 189 -3.52 3.67 -2.53
C HIS A 189 -4.94 3.11 -2.67
N SER A 190 -5.12 1.85 -2.33
CA SER A 190 -6.41 1.20 -2.18
C SER A 190 -6.59 0.68 -0.76
N THR A 191 -7.85 0.41 -0.38
CA THR A 191 -8.19 -0.17 0.91
C THR A 191 -9.08 -1.39 0.74
N LEU A 192 -9.05 -2.30 1.71
CA LEU A 192 -9.90 -3.49 1.72
C LEU A 192 -11.39 -3.11 1.74
N ALA A 193 -11.73 -2.13 2.58
CA ALA A 193 -13.12 -1.76 2.86
C ALA A 193 -13.85 -1.07 1.69
N LYS A 194 -13.13 -0.53 0.72
CA LYS A 194 -13.74 0.25 -0.37
C LYS A 194 -13.23 -0.20 -1.72
N ASP A 195 -14.14 -0.24 -2.70
CA ASP A 195 -13.79 -0.59 -4.08
C ASP A 195 -13.47 0.64 -4.94
N LYS A 196 -12.60 1.50 -4.43
CA LYS A 196 -12.09 2.67 -5.13
C LYS A 196 -10.65 2.96 -4.74
N LEU A 197 -9.96 3.73 -5.56
CA LEU A 197 -8.63 4.23 -5.27
C LEU A 197 -8.71 5.56 -4.53
N PHE A 198 -7.70 5.84 -3.72
CA PHE A 198 -7.56 7.09 -3.00
C PHE A 198 -6.32 7.83 -3.49
N PHE A 199 -6.50 9.11 -3.83
CA PHE A 199 -5.41 10.01 -4.16
C PHE A 199 -5.39 11.16 -3.17
N ARG A 200 -4.45 11.14 -2.23
CA ARG A 200 -4.37 12.04 -1.07
C ARG A 200 -2.96 12.58 -0.91
N ASP A 201 -2.85 13.85 -0.55
CA ASP A 201 -1.58 14.43 -0.14
C ASP A 201 -1.24 14.09 1.32
N LEU A 202 0.04 14.21 1.65
CA LEU A 202 0.56 13.90 2.99
C LEU A 202 -0.11 14.75 4.07
N GLY A 203 -0.33 16.05 3.83
CA GLY A 203 -0.98 16.92 4.80
C GLY A 203 -2.38 16.45 5.15
N THR A 204 -3.18 16.12 4.15
CA THR A 204 -4.52 15.54 4.35
C THR A 204 -4.49 14.24 5.14
N LEU A 205 -3.51 13.36 4.86
CA LEU A 205 -3.37 12.10 5.59
C LEU A 205 -3.02 12.31 7.07
N LEU A 206 -2.14 13.28 7.37
CA LEU A 206 -1.72 13.59 8.74
C LEU A 206 -2.82 14.28 9.58
N THR A 207 -3.76 14.97 8.94
CA THR A 207 -4.87 15.66 9.62
C THR A 207 -6.10 14.79 9.84
N GLN A 208 -6.07 13.53 9.38
CA GLN A 208 -7.18 12.62 9.61
C GLN A 208 -7.37 12.34 11.11
N PRO A 209 -8.63 12.27 11.57
CA PRO A 209 -8.90 11.91 12.96
C PRO A 209 -8.40 10.48 13.24
N VAL A 210 -7.87 10.26 14.44
CA VAL A 210 -7.50 8.92 14.90
C VAL A 210 -8.71 7.99 14.91
N ILE A 211 -8.52 6.75 14.48
CA ILE A 211 -9.59 5.74 14.36
C ILE A 211 -10.33 5.53 15.70
N ASN A 212 -9.61 5.56 16.81
CA ASN A 212 -10.17 5.35 18.14
C ASN A 212 -9.72 6.45 19.11
N PRO A 213 -10.31 7.65 19.06
CA PRO A 213 -9.87 8.76 19.93
C PRO A 213 -10.10 8.51 21.43
N LYS A 214 -11.08 7.65 21.78
CA LYS A 214 -11.42 7.35 23.18
C LYS A 214 -10.60 6.20 23.77
N GLU A 215 -10.05 5.33 22.95
CA GLU A 215 -9.36 4.13 23.40
C GLU A 215 -8.21 3.80 22.44
N SER A 216 -6.99 4.01 22.90
CA SER A 216 -5.78 3.69 22.14
C SER A 216 -5.57 2.19 21.99
N PHE A 217 -4.90 1.80 20.89
CA PHE A 217 -4.40 0.43 20.77
C PHE A 217 -3.35 0.16 21.85
N ARG A 218 -3.36 -1.04 22.41
CA ARG A 218 -2.45 -1.43 23.49
C ARG A 218 -1.60 -2.63 23.09
N VAL A 219 -0.33 -2.59 23.46
CA VAL A 219 0.55 -3.76 23.45
C VAL A 219 0.42 -4.41 24.82
N ASP A 220 -0.37 -5.45 24.94
CA ASP A 220 -0.52 -6.18 26.21
C ASP A 220 0.24 -7.51 26.14
N LYS A 221 1.12 -7.74 27.13
CA LYS A 221 1.87 -8.98 27.25
C LYS A 221 1.15 -10.03 28.11
N ALA A 222 0.08 -9.66 28.76
CA ALA A 222 -0.56 -10.48 29.78
C ALA A 222 -2.03 -10.76 29.47
N SER A 223 -2.27 -11.88 28.94
CA SER A 223 -3.52 -12.64 28.84
C SER A 223 -4.17 -12.75 27.47
N LEU A 224 -3.96 -13.89 26.88
CA LEU A 224 -4.73 -14.46 25.77
C LEU A 224 -6.24 -14.60 26.06
N ASN A 225 -6.71 -14.25 27.27
CA ASN A 225 -8.07 -14.49 27.70
C ASN A 225 -9.06 -13.34 27.46
N SER A 226 -8.58 -12.20 27.01
CA SER A 226 -9.46 -11.11 26.58
C SER A 226 -8.93 -10.50 25.26
N LEU A 227 -9.21 -11.17 24.17
CA LEU A 227 -9.01 -10.61 22.83
C LEU A 227 -9.96 -9.41 22.66
N ASN A 228 -9.50 -8.29 23.14
CA ASN A 228 -10.09 -7.00 22.84
C ASN A 228 -9.62 -6.61 21.43
N ASN A 229 -10.54 -6.19 20.55
CA ASN A 229 -10.27 -5.73 19.18
C ASN A 229 -9.26 -4.55 19.09
N LYS A 230 -8.69 -4.12 20.22
CA LYS A 230 -7.73 -3.03 20.38
C LYS A 230 -6.35 -3.51 20.81
N MET A 231 -6.15 -4.83 20.88
CA MET A 231 -4.85 -5.40 21.22
C MET A 231 -3.98 -5.51 19.98
N ILE A 232 -2.77 -4.99 20.07
CA ILE A 232 -1.73 -5.18 19.05
C ILE A 232 -1.17 -6.58 19.25
N ILE A 233 -1.46 -7.48 18.32
CA ILE A 233 -1.08 -8.88 18.36
C ILE A 233 0.43 -9.03 18.17
N ASN A 234 0.98 -8.27 17.21
CA ASN A 234 2.39 -8.29 16.90
C ASN A 234 2.84 -6.91 16.42
N HIS A 235 4.06 -6.52 16.76
CA HIS A 235 4.67 -5.29 16.26
C HIS A 235 6.17 -5.47 16.12
N LYS A 236 6.73 -4.81 15.13
CA LYS A 236 8.16 -4.76 14.89
C LYS A 236 8.57 -3.33 14.62
N PHE A 237 9.54 -2.84 15.37
CA PHE A 237 10.19 -1.57 15.07
C PHE A 237 11.45 -1.86 14.27
N GLU A 238 11.47 -1.44 13.03
CA GLU A 238 12.67 -1.47 12.20
C GLU A 238 13.42 -0.15 12.38
N SER A 239 14.31 -0.09 13.35
CA SER A 239 15.15 1.09 13.58
C SER A 239 16.44 0.99 12.77
N TYR A 240 16.34 1.05 11.46
CA TYR A 240 17.52 1.20 10.59
C TYR A 240 17.80 2.66 10.27
N GLN A 241 18.00 3.46 11.30
CA GLN A 241 18.49 4.82 11.10
C GLN A 241 20.00 4.79 10.88
N ASN A 242 20.41 4.55 9.66
CA ASN A 242 21.78 4.72 9.26
C ASN A 242 21.96 6.16 8.78
N ILE A 243 22.37 7.04 9.72
CA ILE A 243 22.55 8.45 9.44
C ILE A 243 23.57 8.71 8.32
N VAL A 244 24.61 7.90 8.22
CA VAL A 244 25.61 7.99 7.16
C VAL A 244 24.99 7.76 5.81
N THR A 245 24.14 6.75 5.70
CA THR A 245 23.39 6.47 4.46
C THR A 245 22.38 7.58 4.16
N MET A 246 21.73 8.14 5.17
CA MET A 246 20.81 9.27 4.99
C MET A 246 21.53 10.51 4.49
N ILE A 247 22.68 10.83 5.05
CA ILE A 247 23.53 11.96 4.60
C ILE A 247 24.00 11.70 3.17
N ALA A 248 24.53 10.52 2.88
CA ALA A 248 25.02 10.15 1.54
C ALA A 248 23.95 10.22 0.44
N LYS A 249 22.69 9.92 0.82
CA LYS A 249 21.53 10.04 -0.08
C LYS A 249 20.94 11.45 -0.15
N GLY A 250 21.50 12.41 0.59
CA GLY A 250 21.00 13.79 0.63
C GLY A 250 19.66 13.96 1.36
N LEU A 251 19.25 12.99 2.20
CA LEU A 251 17.97 13.04 2.91
C LEU A 251 17.98 14.00 4.09
N VAL A 252 19.15 14.35 4.64
CA VAL A 252 19.29 15.31 5.75
C VAL A 252 19.43 16.72 5.20
N GLY A 253 20.20 16.89 4.15
CA GLY A 253 20.37 18.13 3.42
C GLY A 253 20.98 17.85 2.07
N SER A 254 20.54 18.59 1.05
CA SER A 254 21.04 18.44 -0.31
C SER A 254 20.95 19.73 -1.08
N SER A 255 21.80 19.87 -2.09
CA SER A 255 21.76 21.00 -3.00
C SER A 255 21.69 20.47 -4.45
N TYR A 256 20.71 20.96 -5.18
CA TYR A 256 20.48 20.58 -6.58
C TYR A 256 20.75 21.78 -7.47
N ARG A 257 21.60 21.61 -8.45
CA ARG A 257 21.86 22.64 -9.45
C ARG A 257 21.23 22.22 -10.76
N TYR A 258 20.18 22.93 -11.16
CA TYR A 258 19.55 22.77 -12.47
C TYR A 258 20.27 23.68 -13.47
N ILE A 259 20.68 23.12 -14.59
CA ILE A 259 21.34 23.85 -15.70
C ILE A 259 20.45 23.68 -16.92
N ASP A 260 19.92 24.79 -17.42
CA ASP A 260 19.22 24.84 -18.70
C ASP A 260 20.22 25.31 -19.79
N THR A 261 20.65 24.37 -20.61
CA THR A 261 21.59 24.63 -21.68
C THR A 261 20.96 25.40 -22.85
N THR A 262 19.62 25.38 -22.95
CA THR A 262 18.92 26.09 -24.04
C THR A 262 18.79 27.58 -23.72
N GLN A 263 18.60 27.91 -22.44
CA GLN A 263 18.44 29.29 -21.96
C GLN A 263 19.71 29.82 -21.29
N GLU A 264 20.78 29.03 -21.25
CA GLU A 264 22.06 29.35 -20.58
C GLU A 264 21.87 29.79 -19.13
N THR A 265 20.84 29.29 -18.45
CA THR A 265 20.53 29.64 -17.08
C THR A 265 20.84 28.50 -16.11
N SER A 266 21.28 28.84 -14.90
CA SER A 266 21.41 27.85 -13.83
C SER A 266 20.69 28.31 -12.57
N ARG A 267 20.02 27.36 -11.91
CA ARG A 267 19.34 27.59 -10.65
C ARG A 267 19.79 26.56 -9.64
N THR A 268 20.07 27.00 -8.41
CA THR A 268 20.41 26.11 -7.31
C THR A 268 19.24 26.07 -6.32
N PHE A 269 18.85 24.88 -5.95
CA PHE A 269 17.85 24.62 -4.92
C PHE A 269 18.54 23.87 -3.79
N SER A 270 18.35 24.30 -2.55
CA SER A 270 18.81 23.59 -1.37
C SER A 270 17.62 23.00 -0.64
N PHE A 271 17.80 21.82 -0.09
CA PHE A 271 16.85 21.16 0.78
C PHE A 271 17.50 20.95 2.14
N ASP A 272 16.79 21.32 3.19
CA ASP A 272 17.15 21.07 4.58
C ASP A 272 15.98 20.38 5.26
N LEU A 273 16.20 19.16 5.74
CA LEU A 273 15.15 18.32 6.32
C LEU A 273 14.39 19.03 7.45
N ARG A 274 15.09 19.80 8.26
CA ARG A 274 14.48 20.53 9.36
C ARG A 274 13.59 21.66 8.84
N LYS A 275 14.15 22.59 8.08
CA LYS A 275 13.46 23.80 7.62
C LYS A 275 12.36 23.50 6.61
N ASP A 276 12.64 22.59 5.68
CA ASP A 276 11.76 22.35 4.54
C ASP A 276 10.73 21.24 4.80
N LEU A 277 10.86 20.49 5.89
CA LEU A 277 9.90 19.45 6.24
C LEU A 277 9.40 19.59 7.69
N TYR A 278 10.27 19.45 8.69
CA TYR A 278 9.81 19.39 10.08
C TYR A 278 9.17 20.70 10.56
N ASP A 279 9.78 21.83 10.30
CA ASP A 279 9.25 23.14 10.73
C ASP A 279 7.90 23.39 10.04
N ILE A 280 7.76 23.04 8.76
CA ILE A 280 6.50 23.16 8.03
C ILE A 280 5.41 22.25 8.64
N LEU A 281 5.75 21.01 8.99
CA LEU A 281 4.78 20.06 9.58
C LEU A 281 4.31 20.54 10.97
N ILE A 282 5.19 21.16 11.76
CA ILE A 282 4.86 21.73 13.05
C ILE A 282 4.00 22.99 12.88
N ASP A 283 4.40 23.93 12.03
CA ASP A 283 3.68 25.20 11.78
C ASP A 283 2.26 24.96 11.23
N LYS A 284 2.08 23.91 10.45
CA LYS A 284 0.78 23.52 9.92
C LYS A 284 -0.06 22.68 10.89
N GLY A 285 0.48 22.35 12.07
CA GLY A 285 -0.19 21.54 13.08
C GLY A 285 -0.31 20.05 12.73
N TYR A 286 0.45 19.57 11.77
CA TYR A 286 0.47 18.14 11.38
C TYR A 286 1.29 17.28 12.34
N MET A 287 2.20 17.89 13.08
CA MET A 287 2.96 17.24 14.14
C MET A 287 2.87 18.08 15.42
N ALA A 288 2.74 17.42 16.57
CA ALA A 288 2.92 18.09 17.86
C ALA A 288 4.36 18.59 17.93
N GLY A 289 4.53 19.86 18.27
CA GLY A 289 5.84 20.44 18.53
C GLY A 289 6.47 19.73 19.72
N GLN A 290 7.18 18.65 19.49
CA GLN A 290 8.13 18.13 20.45
C GLN A 290 9.35 19.01 20.38
N GLU A 291 9.76 19.51 21.54
CA GLU A 291 11.09 20.10 21.70
C GLU A 291 12.07 19.12 21.08
N ASN A 292 12.78 19.61 20.14
CA ASN A 292 13.57 18.95 19.15
C ASN A 292 14.54 17.95 19.77
N PRO A 293 14.40 16.68 19.51
CA PRO A 293 15.43 15.75 19.87
C PRO A 293 16.72 16.17 19.14
N GLU A 294 17.83 15.98 19.78
CA GLU A 294 19.23 16.24 19.46
C GLU A 294 19.69 16.16 17.98
N PHE A 295 18.79 15.82 17.06
CA PHE A 295 19.01 15.78 15.62
C PHE A 295 19.47 17.12 15.02
N SER A 296 19.06 18.23 15.63
CA SER A 296 19.32 19.55 15.07
C SER A 296 20.70 20.11 15.36
N THR A 297 21.34 19.66 16.43
CA THR A 297 22.64 20.20 16.86
C THR A 297 23.82 19.37 16.40
N LEU A 298 23.66 18.07 16.22
CA LEU A 298 24.75 17.18 15.80
C LEU A 298 24.96 17.14 14.27
N TYR A 299 23.96 17.53 13.48
CA TYR A 299 23.99 17.38 12.03
C TYR A 299 23.75 18.68 11.26
N GLN A 300 23.93 19.83 11.86
CA GLN A 300 24.19 21.08 11.15
C GLN A 300 25.57 21.01 10.43
N VAL A 301 25.78 19.94 9.72
CA VAL A 301 26.83 19.93 8.74
C VAL A 301 26.27 20.73 7.58
N ASP A 302 27.04 21.71 7.10
CA ASP A 302 26.91 22.25 5.75
C ASP A 302 27.01 21.08 4.76
N GLY A 303 26.00 20.25 4.76
CA GLY A 303 25.91 19.03 3.97
C GLY A 303 25.61 19.38 2.53
N LYS A 304 26.66 19.80 1.85
CA LYS A 304 26.64 20.00 0.41
C LYS A 304 26.90 18.66 -0.27
N SER A 305 25.90 17.78 -0.31
CA SER A 305 25.92 16.76 -1.34
C SER A 305 25.42 17.40 -2.64
N PHE A 306 26.27 17.49 -3.63
CA PHE A 306 25.90 17.97 -4.94
C PHE A 306 25.48 16.78 -5.80
N ASN A 307 24.19 16.70 -6.15
CA ASN A 307 23.74 15.86 -7.23
C ASN A 307 23.55 16.72 -8.48
N LEU A 308 24.32 16.45 -9.51
CA LEU A 308 24.08 16.95 -10.86
C LEU A 308 22.97 16.10 -11.48
N ILE A 309 21.85 16.72 -11.82
CA ILE A 309 20.80 16.13 -12.66
C ILE A 309 20.92 16.71 -14.05
#